data_1e3962ed00185999faa46d9c63303644
#
_entry.id   1e3962ed00185999faa46d9c63303644
#
_cell.length_a   1.000
_cell.length_b   1.000
_cell.length_c   1.000
_cell.angle_alpha   90.00
_cell.angle_beta   90.00
_cell.angle_gamma   90.00
#
_symmetry.space_group_name_H-M   'P 1'
#
loop_
_entity.id
_entity.type
_entity.pdbx_description
1 polymer ?
#
loop_
_entity_poly.entity_id
_entity_poly.type
_entity_poly.pdbx_seq_one_letter_code
_entity_poly.pdbx_strand_id
1 'polypeptide(L)'
;MIGSYIFGMKVYIFQILFNFRLTMEDTGKIFCIRAANMLSKNKYAPLIGNSPMRSLAMIENAKLDIENIPTASSEEQTQVEHNCLKLFKNYHGEPCSVDSYLKLDRNKSIKFLRKGLVNLSEGYECLDSSRPWILYWILHSLELLGDHITDPAHVNAIVDFISKCQNPEGGFGGGPGQISHLAPTYAATNALCILGTESAYKVIDRPKLVSWMNKLRLKDGSFLMHEDGEVDIRGVYCALSVARLTNIYSPELFDNTSQWVLSCQTYEGGFGGAPGMEAHGGYAFCGFASLILLGKGHTCNLNNLIRWATNRQMRLEGGFQGRTNKLVDGCYSFWQGGIFPLIHLLLSQENHIPKRLLFSVNSLQEYLLICCQDSRGGLIDKPGKSRDFYHTCYTLSGLSVAQYVLQHADHSESEQCVIGHKENLLKATHPLYNIGLHRANTAFEYYNSLPVPKC
;
A
#
# COMPACT_ATOMS: atom_id res chain seq x y z
N MET A 1 24.99 11.49 31.07
CA MET A 1 24.63 10.05 30.97
C MET A 1 23.68 9.71 29.80
N ILE A 2 23.33 10.64 28.93
CA ILE A 2 22.47 10.38 27.73
C ILE A 2 23.31 10.14 26.45
N GLY A 3 24.58 10.56 26.43
CA GLY A 3 25.46 10.42 25.26
C GLY A 3 26.03 9.01 25.01
N SER A 4 26.13 8.17 26.04
CA SER A 4 26.69 6.82 25.93
C SER A 4 25.69 5.76 25.44
N TYR A 5 24.39 5.99 25.60
CA TYR A 5 23.35 5.08 25.10
C TYR A 5 23.15 5.15 23.57
N ILE A 6 23.34 6.34 23.00
CA ILE A 6 23.21 6.55 21.55
C ILE A 6 24.41 5.98 20.79
N PHE A 7 25.59 5.97 21.40
CA PHE A 7 26.80 5.41 20.80
C PHE A 7 26.82 3.88 20.81
N GLY A 8 26.31 3.26 21.88
CA GLY A 8 26.18 1.80 21.97
C GLY A 8 25.21 1.20 20.96
N MET A 9 24.07 1.84 20.72
CA MET A 9 23.10 1.39 19.68
C MET A 9 23.65 1.53 18.26
N LYS A 10 24.47 2.55 17.95
CA LYS A 10 25.08 2.71 16.63
C LYS A 10 26.13 1.63 16.33
N VAL A 11 26.88 1.19 17.32
CA VAL A 11 27.90 0.14 17.17
C VAL A 11 27.24 -1.24 17.02
N TYR A 12 26.14 -1.52 17.74
CA TYR A 12 25.43 -2.79 17.65
C TYR A 12 24.76 -2.99 16.29
N ILE A 13 24.18 -1.94 15.72
CA ILE A 13 23.59 -1.96 14.37
C ILE A 13 24.68 -2.12 13.30
N PHE A 14 25.86 -1.54 13.49
CA PHE A 14 26.97 -1.66 12.54
C PHE A 14 27.61 -3.07 12.56
N GLN A 15 27.64 -3.72 13.71
CA GLN A 15 28.19 -5.07 13.86
C GLN A 15 27.28 -6.17 13.30
N ILE A 16 25.94 -5.97 13.37
CA ILE A 16 24.98 -6.86 12.70
C ILE A 16 25.06 -6.75 11.18
N LEU A 17 25.42 -5.56 10.64
CA LEU A 17 25.57 -5.34 9.20
C LEU A 17 26.88 -5.85 8.62
N PHE A 18 27.93 -6.05 9.45
CA PHE A 18 29.27 -6.42 8.97
C PHE A 18 29.55 -7.92 8.96
N ASN A 19 28.78 -8.73 9.69
CA ASN A 19 28.99 -10.18 9.80
C ASN A 19 28.19 -11.04 8.79
N PHE A 20 27.42 -10.43 7.87
CA PHE A 20 26.74 -11.14 6.80
C PHE A 20 27.49 -10.98 5.47
N ARG A 21 28.31 -11.96 5.12
CA ARG A 21 28.68 -12.22 3.72
C ARG A 21 27.41 -12.67 2.99
N LEU A 22 26.84 -11.75 2.22
CA LEU A 22 25.56 -11.90 1.55
C LEU A 22 25.71 -12.73 0.29
N THR A 23 25.03 -13.84 0.24
CA THR A 23 24.72 -14.56 -1.00
C THR A 23 23.59 -13.85 -1.74
N MET A 24 23.46 -14.06 -3.05
CA MET A 24 22.40 -13.43 -3.87
C MET A 24 20.97 -13.75 -3.39
N GLU A 25 20.80 -14.78 -2.54
CA GLU A 25 19.52 -15.18 -1.91
C GLU A 25 19.03 -14.18 -0.85
N ASP A 26 19.93 -13.39 -0.26
CA ASP A 26 19.60 -12.43 0.78
C ASP A 26 19.15 -11.06 0.25
N THR A 27 19.22 -10.81 -1.07
CA THR A 27 18.90 -9.48 -1.64
C THR A 27 17.49 -9.03 -1.35
N GLY A 28 16.51 -9.94 -1.34
CA GLY A 28 15.12 -9.62 -1.00
C GLY A 28 14.91 -9.25 0.47
N LYS A 29 15.54 -9.99 1.41
CA LYS A 29 15.51 -9.66 2.85
C LYS A 29 16.17 -8.33 3.14
N ILE A 30 17.33 -8.09 2.51
CA ILE A 30 18.07 -6.84 2.66
C ILE A 30 17.30 -5.69 2.05
N PHE A 31 16.66 -5.91 0.91
CA PHE A 31 15.80 -4.91 0.29
C PHE A 31 14.67 -4.51 1.23
N CYS A 32 13.96 -5.45 1.84
CA CYS A 32 12.90 -5.17 2.81
C CYS A 32 13.43 -4.46 4.07
N ILE A 33 14.57 -4.89 4.62
CA ILE A 33 15.21 -4.26 5.77
C ILE A 33 15.79 -2.88 5.40
N ARG A 34 16.37 -2.70 4.21
CA ARG A 34 16.86 -1.41 3.74
C ARG A 34 15.74 -0.44 3.42
N ALA A 35 14.62 -0.89 2.81
CA ALA A 35 13.44 -0.07 2.62
C ALA A 35 12.90 0.44 3.96
N ALA A 36 12.73 -0.46 4.93
CA ALA A 36 12.31 -0.11 6.27
C ALA A 36 13.34 0.83 6.96
N ASN A 37 14.63 0.56 6.83
CA ASN A 37 15.69 1.38 7.43
C ASN A 37 15.88 2.74 6.73
N MET A 38 15.68 2.84 5.41
CA MET A 38 15.69 4.12 4.70
C MET A 38 14.50 4.99 5.13
N LEU A 39 13.33 4.39 5.30
CA LEU A 39 12.12 5.08 5.74
C LEU A 39 12.09 5.31 7.27
N SER A 40 12.74 4.46 8.08
CA SER A 40 12.79 4.59 9.54
C SER A 40 13.93 5.49 10.06
N LYS A 41 15.00 5.66 9.29
CA LYS A 41 16.02 6.65 9.65
C LYS A 41 15.45 8.02 9.35
N ASN A 42 14.91 8.69 10.34
CA ASN A 42 14.46 10.08 10.39
C ASN A 42 15.39 11.09 9.64
N LYS A 43 15.69 10.81 8.39
CA LYS A 43 16.40 11.70 7.48
C LYS A 43 15.43 12.56 6.68
N TYR A 44 14.14 12.46 6.99
CA TYR A 44 13.07 13.16 6.28
C TYR A 44 12.38 14.10 7.24
N ALA A 45 12.83 15.36 7.29
CA ALA A 45 12.08 16.45 7.92
C ALA A 45 10.88 16.82 7.04
N PRO A 46 9.72 17.20 7.59
CA PRO A 46 8.58 17.58 6.77
C PRO A 46 8.90 18.85 5.97
N LEU A 47 8.71 18.82 4.66
CA LEU A 47 8.40 20.01 3.87
C LEU A 47 7.03 20.51 4.36
N ILE A 48 7.04 21.13 5.56
CA ILE A 48 5.88 21.84 6.04
C ILE A 48 5.79 23.12 5.24
N GLY A 49 4.83 23.14 4.33
CA GLY A 49 4.36 24.34 3.69
C GLY A 49 5.39 25.07 2.82
N ASN A 50 5.04 25.35 1.71
CA ASN A 50 5.35 26.33 0.69
C ASN A 50 5.46 25.72 -0.70
N SER A 51 5.13 24.42 -0.87
CA SER A 51 4.80 24.01 -2.23
C SER A 51 3.43 24.60 -2.54
N PRO A 52 3.32 25.52 -3.48
CA PRO A 52 2.05 26.20 -3.74
C PRO A 52 1.03 25.15 -4.19
N MET A 53 -0.14 25.14 -3.56
CA MET A 53 -1.31 24.46 -4.08
C MET A 53 -1.58 24.98 -5.50
N ARG A 54 -2.17 24.12 -6.34
CA ARG A 54 -2.55 24.53 -7.69
C ARG A 54 -3.56 25.69 -7.60
N SER A 55 -3.34 26.77 -8.35
CA SER A 55 -4.34 27.81 -8.49
C SER A 55 -5.58 27.25 -9.20
N LEU A 56 -6.75 27.85 -8.94
CA LEU A 56 -7.99 27.47 -9.63
C LEU A 56 -7.84 27.55 -11.16
N ALA A 57 -7.15 28.57 -11.67
CA ALA A 57 -6.87 28.71 -13.11
C ALA A 57 -6.03 27.54 -13.66
N MET A 58 -5.03 27.03 -12.89
CA MET A 58 -4.27 25.84 -13.31
C MET A 58 -5.16 24.62 -13.38
N ILE A 59 -6.06 24.44 -12.42
CA ILE A 59 -7.00 23.30 -12.38
C ILE A 59 -7.98 23.40 -13.55
N GLU A 60 -8.58 24.57 -13.80
CA GLU A 60 -9.52 24.77 -14.91
C GLU A 60 -8.89 24.54 -16.28
N ASN A 61 -7.64 24.94 -16.47
CA ASN A 61 -6.89 24.72 -17.71
C ASN A 61 -6.44 23.25 -17.90
N ALA A 62 -6.59 22.42 -16.89
CA ALA A 62 -6.22 21.01 -16.96
C ALA A 62 -7.37 20.07 -17.36
N LYS A 63 -8.56 20.61 -17.69
CA LYS A 63 -9.70 19.83 -18.16
C LYS A 63 -9.34 18.96 -19.37
N LEU A 64 -10.04 17.83 -19.48
CA LEU A 64 -9.94 16.98 -20.67
C LEU A 64 -10.30 17.80 -21.91
N ASP A 65 -9.41 17.82 -22.88
CA ASP A 65 -9.71 18.32 -24.20
C ASP A 65 -10.50 17.26 -24.96
N ILE A 66 -11.79 17.52 -25.15
CA ILE A 66 -12.67 16.61 -25.86
C ILE A 66 -12.50 16.87 -27.34
N GLU A 67 -11.84 15.95 -28.03
CA GLU A 67 -11.86 15.90 -29.49
C GLU A 67 -13.34 15.84 -29.96
N ASN A 68 -13.61 16.28 -31.19
CA ASN A 68 -14.97 16.54 -31.72
C ASN A 68 -15.95 15.35 -31.69
N ILE A 69 -15.59 14.21 -31.13
CA ILE A 69 -16.42 13.00 -31.02
C ILE A 69 -16.57 12.60 -29.55
N PRO A 70 -17.69 12.90 -28.90
CA PRO A 70 -17.94 12.44 -27.54
C PRO A 70 -18.11 10.91 -27.51
N THR A 71 -17.57 10.30 -26.46
CA THR A 71 -17.73 8.88 -26.15
C THR A 71 -18.29 8.75 -24.73
N ALA A 72 -18.88 7.59 -24.40
CA ALA A 72 -19.34 7.33 -23.03
C ALA A 72 -18.24 7.59 -21.98
N SER A 73 -17.00 7.18 -22.28
CA SER A 73 -15.86 7.43 -21.37
C SER A 73 -15.52 8.91 -21.23
N SER A 74 -15.59 9.71 -22.31
CA SER A 74 -15.32 11.15 -22.23
C SER A 74 -16.44 11.91 -21.52
N GLU A 75 -17.69 11.47 -21.69
CA GLU A 75 -18.85 12.04 -20.96
C GLU A 75 -18.76 11.76 -19.46
N GLU A 76 -18.45 10.52 -19.05
CA GLU A 76 -18.21 10.15 -17.66
C GLU A 76 -17.04 10.95 -17.05
N GLN A 77 -15.94 11.09 -17.79
CA GLN A 77 -14.78 11.88 -17.35
C GLN A 77 -15.15 13.35 -17.15
N THR A 78 -15.87 13.94 -18.10
CA THR A 78 -16.34 15.34 -17.99
C THR A 78 -17.23 15.54 -16.76
N GLN A 79 -18.10 14.58 -16.46
CA GLN A 79 -18.96 14.64 -15.27
C GLN A 79 -18.13 14.57 -13.98
N VAL A 80 -17.11 13.71 -13.92
CA VAL A 80 -16.23 13.60 -12.76
C VAL A 80 -15.40 14.88 -12.58
N GLU A 81 -14.81 15.42 -13.66
CA GLU A 81 -14.10 16.69 -13.66
C GLU A 81 -14.99 17.83 -13.14
N HIS A 82 -16.24 17.89 -13.61
CA HIS A 82 -17.21 18.89 -13.14
C HIS A 82 -17.42 18.79 -11.61
N ASN A 83 -17.62 17.59 -11.10
CA ASN A 83 -17.84 17.35 -9.67
C ASN A 83 -16.61 17.73 -8.83
N CYS A 84 -15.41 17.35 -9.27
CA CYS A 84 -14.17 17.72 -8.60
C CYS A 84 -13.93 19.23 -8.66
N LEU A 85 -14.13 19.86 -9.82
CA LEU A 85 -13.96 21.29 -9.99
C LEU A 85 -14.90 22.10 -9.10
N LYS A 86 -16.13 21.65 -8.90
CA LYS A 86 -17.08 22.29 -7.95
C LYS A 86 -16.51 22.30 -6.54
N LEU A 87 -15.88 21.21 -6.08
CA LEU A 87 -15.26 21.15 -4.75
C LEU A 87 -14.02 22.02 -4.67
N PHE A 88 -13.18 22.04 -5.69
CA PHE A 88 -12.02 22.93 -5.76
C PHE A 88 -12.45 24.43 -5.76
N LYS A 89 -13.52 24.79 -6.50
CA LYS A 89 -14.06 26.16 -6.49
C LYS A 89 -14.58 26.56 -5.12
N ASN A 90 -15.31 25.68 -4.45
CA ASN A 90 -15.77 25.94 -3.09
C ASN A 90 -14.59 26.18 -2.15
N TYR A 91 -13.55 25.36 -2.25
CA TYR A 91 -12.35 25.50 -1.44
C TYR A 91 -11.61 26.82 -1.70
N HIS A 92 -11.43 27.24 -2.96
CA HIS A 92 -10.71 28.45 -3.32
C HIS A 92 -11.56 29.74 -3.20
N GLY A 93 -12.89 29.62 -3.14
CA GLY A 93 -13.83 30.76 -3.09
C GLY A 93 -14.15 31.26 -1.69
N GLU A 94 -13.80 30.54 -0.65
CA GLU A 94 -14.05 30.92 0.74
C GLU A 94 -13.01 31.96 1.21
N PRO A 95 -13.43 33.07 1.88
CA PRO A 95 -12.53 34.15 2.28
C PRO A 95 -11.65 33.85 3.50
N CYS A 96 -11.64 32.62 3.98
CA CYS A 96 -10.85 32.19 5.15
C CYS A 96 -9.43 31.81 4.79
N SER A 97 -8.52 31.93 5.77
CA SER A 97 -7.12 31.51 5.62
C SER A 97 -7.02 30.09 5.05
N VAL A 98 -6.22 29.91 4.02
CA VAL A 98 -5.99 28.68 3.27
C VAL A 98 -5.74 27.46 4.18
N ASP A 99 -5.12 27.69 5.34
CA ASP A 99 -4.77 26.64 6.31
C ASP A 99 -5.96 26.07 7.11
N SER A 100 -7.11 26.75 7.15
CA SER A 100 -8.22 26.30 8.00
C SER A 100 -9.11 25.23 7.35
N TYR A 101 -9.08 25.09 6.02
CA TYR A 101 -9.98 24.20 5.29
C TYR A 101 -9.35 22.92 4.76
N LEU A 102 -8.06 22.92 4.43
CA LEU A 102 -7.39 21.73 3.95
C LEU A 102 -6.92 20.89 5.15
N LYS A 103 -7.89 20.25 5.79
CA LYS A 103 -7.68 19.43 6.98
C LYS A 103 -8.29 18.05 6.80
N LEU A 104 -7.50 17.02 7.13
CA LEU A 104 -8.00 15.66 7.24
C LEU A 104 -8.92 15.55 8.47
N ASP A 105 -10.15 15.12 8.27
CA ASP A 105 -11.13 14.91 9.35
C ASP A 105 -10.81 13.62 10.13
N ARG A 106 -9.64 13.66 10.80
CA ARG A 106 -9.03 12.56 11.53
C ARG A 106 -9.99 11.97 12.56
N ASN A 107 -10.58 12.82 13.41
CA ASN A 107 -11.40 12.37 14.53
C ASN A 107 -12.68 11.67 14.06
N LYS A 108 -13.33 12.19 13.01
CA LYS A 108 -14.51 11.52 12.44
C LYS A 108 -14.13 10.22 11.75
N SER A 109 -12.99 10.17 11.09
CA SER A 109 -12.50 8.95 10.43
C SER A 109 -12.16 7.87 11.46
N ILE A 110 -11.48 8.22 12.55
CA ILE A 110 -11.23 7.30 13.67
C ILE A 110 -12.54 6.77 14.27
N LYS A 111 -13.52 7.65 14.48
CA LYS A 111 -14.84 7.25 15.00
C LYS A 111 -15.57 6.28 14.06
N PHE A 112 -15.51 6.53 12.74
CA PHE A 112 -16.06 5.64 11.72
C PHE A 112 -15.40 4.25 11.77
N LEU A 113 -14.07 4.21 11.80
CA LEU A 113 -13.28 2.97 11.83
C LEU A 113 -13.52 2.17 13.12
N ARG A 114 -13.47 2.81 14.28
CA ARG A 114 -13.73 2.14 15.56
C ARG A 114 -15.13 1.57 15.66
N LYS A 115 -16.14 2.26 15.09
CA LYS A 115 -17.50 1.73 15.01
C LYS A 115 -17.54 0.44 14.19
N GLY A 116 -16.77 0.35 13.10
CA GLY A 116 -16.69 -0.84 12.25
C GLY A 116 -16.11 -2.07 12.94
N LEU A 117 -15.27 -1.90 13.95
CA LEU A 117 -14.75 -3.02 14.78
C LEU A 117 -15.82 -3.63 15.71
N VAL A 118 -16.84 -2.84 16.06
CA VAL A 118 -17.88 -3.27 17.00
C VAL A 118 -19.13 -3.76 16.27
N ASN A 119 -19.52 -3.05 15.21
CA ASN A 119 -20.74 -3.35 14.47
C ASN A 119 -20.61 -2.94 13.00
N LEU A 120 -20.88 -3.89 12.12
CA LEU A 120 -20.97 -3.70 10.68
C LEU A 120 -22.45 -3.49 10.29
N SER A 121 -22.72 -2.57 9.36
CA SER A 121 -24.05 -2.42 8.78
C SER A 121 -24.36 -3.58 7.81
N GLU A 122 -25.64 -3.81 7.53
CA GLU A 122 -26.13 -4.84 6.59
C GLU A 122 -25.43 -4.78 5.22
N GLY A 123 -25.03 -3.57 4.76
CA GLY A 123 -24.29 -3.42 3.50
C GLY A 123 -22.95 -4.15 3.43
N TYR A 124 -22.43 -4.65 4.55
CA TYR A 124 -21.21 -5.47 4.60
C TYR A 124 -21.47 -6.99 4.52
N GLU A 125 -22.71 -7.45 4.45
CA GLU A 125 -23.04 -8.86 4.26
C GLU A 125 -22.44 -9.42 2.96
N CYS A 126 -22.38 -8.61 1.91
CA CYS A 126 -21.72 -8.97 0.64
C CYS A 126 -20.23 -9.25 0.78
N LEU A 127 -19.59 -8.87 1.89
CA LEU A 127 -18.20 -9.12 2.23
C LEU A 127 -18.02 -10.22 3.28
N ASP A 128 -18.99 -11.14 3.45
CA ASP A 128 -18.90 -12.24 4.41
C ASP A 128 -17.69 -13.16 4.14
N SER A 129 -17.29 -13.33 2.88
CA SER A 129 -16.08 -14.05 2.48
C SER A 129 -14.79 -13.18 2.52
N SER A 130 -14.84 -12.00 3.14
CA SER A 130 -13.74 -11.03 3.17
C SER A 130 -13.56 -10.37 4.54
N ARG A 131 -14.00 -11.01 5.63
CA ARG A 131 -13.95 -10.43 6.98
C ARG A 131 -12.53 -10.10 7.48
N PRO A 132 -11.48 -10.92 7.22
CA PRO A 132 -10.11 -10.51 7.50
C PRO A 132 -9.66 -9.23 6.78
N TRP A 133 -10.21 -8.96 5.56
CA TRP A 133 -9.97 -7.71 4.85
C TRP A 133 -10.55 -6.51 5.57
N ILE A 134 -11.78 -6.61 6.08
CA ILE A 134 -12.42 -5.53 6.84
C ILE A 134 -11.58 -5.20 8.08
N LEU A 135 -11.09 -6.21 8.79
CA LEU A 135 -10.18 -6.01 9.93
C LEU A 135 -8.88 -5.32 9.50
N TYR A 136 -8.23 -5.81 8.45
CA TYR A 136 -7.00 -5.22 7.96
C TYR A 136 -7.21 -3.76 7.53
N TRP A 137 -8.24 -3.46 6.75
CA TRP A 137 -8.51 -2.08 6.32
C TRP A 137 -8.73 -1.14 7.49
N ILE A 138 -9.48 -1.57 8.50
CA ILE A 138 -9.74 -0.76 9.69
C ILE A 138 -8.46 -0.58 10.52
N LEU A 139 -7.76 -1.66 10.82
CA LEU A 139 -6.56 -1.61 11.68
C LEU A 139 -5.44 -0.79 11.02
N HIS A 140 -5.21 -0.96 9.73
CA HIS A 140 -4.20 -0.18 9.01
C HIS A 140 -4.58 1.31 8.92
N SER A 141 -5.85 1.61 8.67
CA SER A 141 -6.34 3.00 8.67
C SER A 141 -6.14 3.68 10.02
N LEU A 142 -6.45 3.00 11.12
CA LEU A 142 -6.23 3.50 12.48
C LEU A 142 -4.74 3.73 12.74
N GLU A 143 -3.88 2.78 12.34
CA GLU A 143 -2.42 2.91 12.44
C GLU A 143 -1.91 4.17 11.74
N LEU A 144 -2.33 4.41 10.48
CA LEU A 144 -1.95 5.59 9.71
C LEU A 144 -2.41 6.89 10.37
N LEU A 145 -3.61 6.87 10.96
CA LEU A 145 -4.17 8.00 11.71
C LEU A 145 -3.51 8.19 13.09
N GLY A 146 -2.59 7.33 13.51
CA GLY A 146 -1.92 7.40 14.81
C GLY A 146 -2.80 6.94 15.98
N ASP A 147 -3.85 6.18 15.67
CA ASP A 147 -4.71 5.54 16.66
C ASP A 147 -4.49 4.01 16.65
N HIS A 148 -4.44 3.39 17.80
CA HIS A 148 -4.13 1.97 17.92
C HIS A 148 -5.15 1.27 18.82
N ILE A 149 -5.38 -0.01 18.56
CA ILE A 149 -6.13 -0.86 19.48
C ILE A 149 -5.17 -1.36 20.55
N THR A 150 -5.25 -0.76 21.73
CA THR A 150 -4.36 -1.06 22.87
C THR A 150 -5.05 -1.83 23.99
N ASP A 151 -6.39 -1.84 24.03
CA ASP A 151 -7.15 -2.59 25.02
C ASP A 151 -6.96 -4.10 24.80
N PRO A 152 -6.42 -4.85 25.79
CA PRO A 152 -6.15 -6.27 25.66
C PRO A 152 -7.39 -7.11 25.31
N ALA A 153 -8.57 -6.72 25.80
CA ALA A 153 -9.80 -7.45 25.51
C ALA A 153 -10.17 -7.37 24.02
N HIS A 154 -10.06 -6.18 23.43
CA HIS A 154 -10.29 -5.99 22.01
C HIS A 154 -9.22 -6.68 21.14
N VAL A 155 -7.93 -6.58 21.53
CA VAL A 155 -6.84 -7.27 20.84
C VAL A 155 -7.10 -8.78 20.83
N ASN A 156 -7.41 -9.37 22.00
CA ASN A 156 -7.66 -10.80 22.12
C ASN A 156 -8.89 -11.24 21.33
N ALA A 157 -9.95 -10.44 21.29
CA ALA A 157 -11.15 -10.74 20.49
C ALA A 157 -10.84 -10.78 18.98
N ILE A 158 -10.02 -9.84 18.48
CA ILE A 158 -9.60 -9.82 17.09
C ILE A 158 -8.70 -11.02 16.76
N VAL A 159 -7.73 -11.32 17.65
CA VAL A 159 -6.82 -12.48 17.52
C VAL A 159 -7.62 -13.79 17.49
N ASP A 160 -8.57 -13.96 18.41
CA ASP A 160 -9.45 -15.13 18.48
C ASP A 160 -10.30 -15.28 17.21
N PHE A 161 -10.87 -14.19 16.71
CA PHE A 161 -11.63 -14.21 15.47
C PHE A 161 -10.77 -14.63 14.27
N ILE A 162 -9.58 -14.03 14.10
CA ILE A 162 -8.68 -14.38 12.99
C ILE A 162 -8.19 -15.82 13.13
N SER A 163 -7.93 -16.30 14.34
CA SER A 163 -7.53 -17.71 14.57
C SER A 163 -8.58 -18.70 14.09
N LYS A 164 -9.86 -18.37 14.24
CA LYS A 164 -10.98 -19.18 13.73
C LYS A 164 -11.13 -19.15 12.21
N CYS A 165 -10.53 -18.17 11.53
CA CYS A 165 -10.46 -18.13 10.06
C CYS A 165 -9.34 -19.00 9.50
N GLN A 166 -8.38 -19.45 10.34
CA GLN A 166 -7.29 -20.32 9.91
C GLN A 166 -7.78 -21.76 9.75
N ASN A 167 -7.46 -22.38 8.62
CA ASN A 167 -7.82 -23.78 8.36
C ASN A 167 -6.75 -24.75 8.89
N PRO A 168 -7.17 -25.97 9.26
CA PRO A 168 -6.25 -27.03 9.72
C PRO A 168 -5.14 -27.37 8.71
N GLU A 169 -5.41 -27.22 7.42
CA GLU A 169 -4.46 -27.48 6.33
C GLU A 169 -3.51 -26.30 6.05
N GLY A 170 -3.73 -25.16 6.66
CA GLY A 170 -2.98 -23.92 6.49
C GLY A 170 -3.73 -22.85 5.71
N GLY A 171 -3.22 -21.61 5.79
CA GLY A 171 -3.89 -20.45 5.22
C GLY A 171 -5.12 -19.99 5.99
N PHE A 172 -5.74 -18.89 5.54
CA PHE A 172 -6.91 -18.29 6.16
C PHE A 172 -8.04 -18.14 5.14
N GLY A 173 -9.26 -18.45 5.57
CA GLY A 173 -10.48 -18.19 4.82
C GLY A 173 -11.01 -16.78 5.05
N GLY A 174 -12.07 -16.41 4.32
CA GLY A 174 -12.77 -15.13 4.45
C GLY A 174 -13.59 -14.99 5.72
N GLY A 175 -13.78 -16.07 6.45
CA GLY A 175 -14.45 -16.17 7.74
C GLY A 175 -14.26 -17.58 8.34
N PRO A 176 -14.69 -17.80 9.60
CA PRO A 176 -14.64 -19.13 10.22
C PRO A 176 -15.37 -20.18 9.37
N GLY A 177 -14.70 -21.33 9.15
CA GLY A 177 -15.25 -22.44 8.38
C GLY A 177 -15.25 -22.26 6.85
N GLN A 178 -14.74 -21.16 6.34
CA GLN A 178 -14.55 -20.92 4.90
C GLN A 178 -13.20 -21.46 4.43
N ILE A 179 -13.10 -21.84 3.15
CA ILE A 179 -11.87 -22.37 2.56
C ILE A 179 -10.73 -21.35 2.60
N SER A 180 -9.49 -21.83 2.71
CA SER A 180 -8.30 -20.98 2.64
C SER A 180 -8.14 -20.35 1.27
N HIS A 181 -7.79 -19.06 1.26
CA HIS A 181 -7.63 -18.26 0.05
C HIS A 181 -6.48 -17.27 0.26
N LEU A 182 -5.62 -17.04 -0.75
CA LEU A 182 -4.43 -16.18 -0.62
C LEU A 182 -4.76 -14.75 -0.23
N ALA A 183 -5.85 -14.19 -0.73
CA ALA A 183 -6.24 -12.81 -0.40
C ALA A 183 -6.62 -12.63 1.08
N PRO A 184 -7.57 -13.39 1.68
CA PRO A 184 -7.79 -13.35 3.12
C PRO A 184 -6.56 -13.76 3.95
N THR A 185 -5.70 -14.64 3.44
CA THR A 185 -4.44 -15.01 4.11
C THR A 185 -3.50 -13.81 4.21
N TYR A 186 -3.35 -13.03 3.14
CA TYR A 186 -2.62 -11.76 3.16
C TYR A 186 -3.23 -10.77 4.16
N ALA A 187 -4.55 -10.60 4.12
CA ALA A 187 -5.25 -9.66 5.00
C ALA A 187 -5.14 -10.07 6.48
N ALA A 188 -5.34 -11.35 6.81
CA ALA A 188 -5.21 -11.88 8.16
C ALA A 188 -3.78 -11.72 8.69
N THR A 189 -2.77 -12.07 7.89
CA THR A 189 -1.35 -11.90 8.25
C THR A 189 -1.03 -10.44 8.54
N ASN A 190 -1.45 -9.52 7.69
CA ASN A 190 -1.24 -8.10 7.91
C ASN A 190 -1.96 -7.58 9.15
N ALA A 191 -3.20 -7.98 9.38
CA ALA A 191 -3.96 -7.60 10.59
C ALA A 191 -3.25 -8.08 11.87
N LEU A 192 -2.76 -9.32 11.90
CA LEU A 192 -1.99 -9.86 13.02
C LEU A 192 -0.66 -9.11 13.22
N CYS A 193 0.03 -8.76 12.13
CA CYS A 193 1.27 -7.96 12.20
C CYS A 193 1.02 -6.54 12.69
N ILE A 194 -0.11 -5.92 12.35
CA ILE A 194 -0.49 -4.59 12.84
C ILE A 194 -0.80 -4.64 14.34
N LEU A 195 -1.46 -5.67 14.85
CA LEU A 195 -1.66 -5.85 16.29
C LEU A 195 -0.32 -5.97 17.04
N GLY A 196 0.65 -6.66 16.45
CA GLY A 196 2.04 -6.66 16.90
C GLY A 196 2.28 -7.34 18.26
N THR A 197 1.37 -8.18 18.72
CA THR A 197 1.52 -8.93 19.98
C THR A 197 2.03 -10.35 19.70
N GLU A 198 2.71 -10.93 20.68
CA GLU A 198 3.19 -12.32 20.57
C GLU A 198 2.04 -13.31 20.36
N SER A 199 0.88 -13.06 21.01
CA SER A 199 -0.33 -13.88 20.79
C SER A 199 -0.83 -13.79 19.36
N ALA A 200 -0.79 -12.60 18.73
CA ALA A 200 -1.17 -12.42 17.34
C ALA A 200 -0.21 -13.15 16.39
N TYR A 201 1.09 -13.03 16.60
CA TYR A 201 2.09 -13.70 15.77
C TYR A 201 2.00 -15.23 15.85
N LYS A 202 1.70 -15.78 17.03
CA LYS A 202 1.54 -17.24 17.26
C LYS A 202 0.33 -17.85 16.57
N VAL A 203 -0.65 -17.08 16.11
CA VAL A 203 -1.79 -17.59 15.34
C VAL A 203 -1.33 -18.24 14.05
N ILE A 204 -0.30 -17.68 13.40
CA ILE A 204 0.14 -18.16 12.07
C ILE A 204 0.89 -19.47 12.19
N ASP A 205 0.24 -20.57 11.80
CA ASP A 205 0.87 -21.90 11.66
C ASP A 205 1.77 -21.93 10.42
N ARG A 206 3.03 -21.50 10.58
CA ARG A 206 4.00 -21.34 9.48
C ARG A 206 4.27 -22.64 8.73
N PRO A 207 4.49 -23.82 9.38
CA PRO A 207 4.66 -25.09 8.68
C PRO A 207 3.48 -25.47 7.78
N LYS A 208 2.25 -25.36 8.29
CA LYS A 208 1.04 -25.63 7.50
C LYS A 208 0.85 -24.61 6.39
N LEU A 209 1.18 -23.35 6.65
CA LEU A 209 1.12 -22.29 5.63
C LEU A 209 2.04 -22.58 4.45
N VAL A 210 3.29 -23.04 4.68
CA VAL A 210 4.20 -23.48 3.62
C VAL A 210 3.63 -24.67 2.85
N SER A 211 3.14 -25.70 3.55
CA SER A 211 2.56 -26.88 2.93
C SER A 211 1.37 -26.52 2.03
N TRP A 212 0.48 -25.64 2.50
CA TRP A 212 -0.67 -25.17 1.74
C TRP A 212 -0.25 -24.33 0.54
N MET A 213 0.70 -23.39 0.69
CA MET A 213 1.20 -22.60 -0.44
C MET A 213 1.85 -23.47 -1.53
N ASN A 214 2.53 -24.55 -1.16
CA ASN A 214 3.08 -25.50 -2.12
C ASN A 214 2.01 -26.19 -2.97
N LYS A 215 0.81 -26.45 -2.41
CA LYS A 215 -0.33 -27.00 -3.18
C LYS A 215 -0.86 -25.99 -4.20
N LEU A 216 -0.78 -24.68 -3.89
CA LEU A 216 -1.27 -23.61 -4.77
C LEU A 216 -0.30 -23.24 -5.89
N ARG A 217 0.99 -23.59 -5.75
CA ARG A 217 2.01 -23.26 -6.72
C ARG A 217 1.86 -24.11 -7.99
N LEU A 218 1.86 -23.46 -9.15
CA LEU A 218 1.86 -24.10 -10.45
C LEU A 218 3.29 -24.22 -11.02
N LYS A 219 3.47 -25.10 -12.00
CA LYS A 219 4.79 -25.37 -12.62
C LYS A 219 5.41 -24.17 -13.33
N ASP A 220 4.58 -23.25 -13.82
CA ASP A 220 5.01 -22.03 -14.48
C ASP A 220 5.42 -20.92 -13.49
N GLY A 221 5.28 -21.16 -12.18
CA GLY A 221 5.60 -20.22 -11.11
C GLY A 221 4.45 -19.30 -10.69
N SER A 222 3.27 -19.44 -11.29
CA SER A 222 2.05 -18.78 -10.84
C SER A 222 1.45 -19.46 -9.62
N PHE A 223 0.44 -18.84 -9.01
CA PHE A 223 -0.26 -19.33 -7.86
C PHE A 223 -1.78 -19.31 -8.07
N LEU A 224 -2.44 -20.42 -7.75
CA LEU A 224 -3.88 -20.43 -7.56
C LEU A 224 -4.24 -19.52 -6.37
N MET A 225 -5.35 -18.81 -6.46
CA MET A 225 -5.84 -18.01 -5.31
C MET A 225 -6.33 -18.90 -4.17
N HIS A 226 -6.87 -20.06 -4.47
CA HIS A 226 -7.25 -21.16 -3.58
C HIS A 226 -7.20 -22.49 -4.34
N GLU A 227 -7.34 -23.62 -3.68
CA GLU A 227 -7.40 -24.92 -4.35
C GLU A 227 -8.55 -24.93 -5.37
N ASP A 228 -8.24 -25.32 -6.61
CA ASP A 228 -9.15 -25.28 -7.77
C ASP A 228 -9.67 -23.89 -8.16
N GLY A 229 -9.00 -22.84 -7.70
CA GLY A 229 -9.37 -21.45 -7.96
C GLY A 229 -8.68 -20.83 -9.19
N GLU A 230 -8.93 -19.54 -9.35
CA GLU A 230 -8.34 -18.74 -10.41
C GLU A 230 -6.85 -18.47 -10.19
N VAL A 231 -6.16 -18.13 -11.29
CA VAL A 231 -4.75 -17.73 -11.30
C VAL A 231 -4.65 -16.30 -11.77
N ASP A 232 -4.08 -15.45 -10.94
CA ASP A 232 -3.70 -14.10 -11.33
C ASP A 232 -2.54 -13.55 -10.47
N ILE A 233 -2.02 -12.40 -10.87
CA ILE A 233 -0.84 -11.77 -10.27
C ILE A 233 -1.03 -11.39 -8.79
N ARG A 234 -2.29 -11.24 -8.31
CA ARG A 234 -2.60 -10.99 -6.90
C ARG A 234 -2.21 -12.19 -6.03
N GLY A 235 -2.40 -13.43 -6.55
CA GLY A 235 -2.01 -14.66 -5.87
C GLY A 235 -0.51 -14.68 -5.60
N VAL A 236 0.30 -14.34 -6.61
CA VAL A 236 1.76 -14.23 -6.48
C VAL A 236 2.15 -13.20 -5.42
N TYR A 237 1.56 -12.00 -5.49
CA TYR A 237 1.87 -10.93 -4.54
C TYR A 237 1.46 -11.31 -3.10
N CYS A 238 0.27 -11.85 -2.89
CA CYS A 238 -0.21 -12.29 -1.59
C CYS A 238 0.72 -13.37 -1.00
N ALA A 239 1.07 -14.39 -1.79
CA ALA A 239 1.97 -15.46 -1.35
C ALA A 239 3.36 -14.92 -0.99
N LEU A 240 3.97 -14.10 -1.84
CA LEU A 240 5.30 -13.52 -1.59
C LEU A 240 5.30 -12.58 -0.39
N SER A 241 4.29 -11.73 -0.27
CA SER A 241 4.17 -10.78 0.85
C SER A 241 4.09 -11.54 2.18
N VAL A 242 3.21 -12.53 2.27
CA VAL A 242 3.06 -13.38 3.45
C VAL A 242 4.35 -14.16 3.74
N ALA A 243 4.95 -14.77 2.71
CA ALA A 243 6.14 -15.60 2.88
C ALA A 243 7.33 -14.77 3.40
N ARG A 244 7.54 -13.56 2.87
CA ARG A 244 8.63 -12.68 3.33
C ARG A 244 8.37 -12.15 4.74
N LEU A 245 7.14 -11.70 5.01
CA LEU A 245 6.79 -11.10 6.30
C LEU A 245 6.89 -12.11 7.45
N THR A 246 6.55 -13.39 7.19
CA THR A 246 6.52 -14.46 8.19
C THR A 246 7.76 -15.38 8.19
N ASN A 247 8.80 -15.04 7.43
CA ASN A 247 10.05 -15.80 7.30
C ASN A 247 9.82 -17.29 6.89
N ILE A 248 8.98 -17.50 5.85
CA ILE A 248 8.76 -18.83 5.24
C ILE A 248 9.17 -18.87 3.76
N TYR A 249 9.79 -17.80 3.26
CA TYR A 249 10.26 -17.75 1.89
C TYR A 249 11.35 -18.78 1.64
N SER A 250 11.22 -19.54 0.55
CA SER A 250 12.32 -20.31 -0.04
C SER A 250 12.37 -20.11 -1.55
N PRO A 251 13.56 -20.22 -2.19
CA PRO A 251 13.69 -20.15 -3.65
C PRO A 251 12.83 -21.21 -4.36
N GLU A 252 12.73 -22.41 -3.78
CA GLU A 252 11.98 -23.52 -4.37
C GLU A 252 10.49 -23.26 -4.42
N LEU A 253 9.93 -22.60 -3.38
CA LEU A 253 8.51 -22.23 -3.35
C LEU A 253 8.17 -21.20 -4.43
N PHE A 254 9.13 -20.37 -4.84
CA PHE A 254 8.92 -19.29 -5.83
C PHE A 254 9.77 -19.50 -7.11
N ASP A 255 10.15 -20.74 -7.41
CA ASP A 255 10.84 -21.06 -8.67
C ASP A 255 9.94 -20.70 -9.87
N ASN A 256 10.52 -20.13 -10.95
CA ASN A 256 9.85 -19.62 -12.15
C ASN A 256 8.89 -18.43 -11.93
N THR A 257 8.61 -18.04 -10.68
CA THR A 257 7.62 -16.98 -10.38
C THR A 257 8.00 -15.64 -11.03
N SER A 258 9.28 -15.28 -11.06
CA SER A 258 9.71 -14.03 -11.70
C SER A 258 9.43 -14.02 -13.20
N GLN A 259 9.64 -15.13 -13.88
CA GLN A 259 9.37 -15.28 -15.33
C GLN A 259 7.88 -15.14 -15.62
N TRP A 260 7.04 -15.77 -14.80
CA TRP A 260 5.59 -15.65 -14.97
C TRP A 260 5.12 -14.21 -14.72
N VAL A 261 5.60 -13.55 -13.66
CA VAL A 261 5.27 -12.13 -13.41
C VAL A 261 5.72 -11.23 -14.56
N LEU A 262 6.92 -11.45 -15.10
CA LEU A 262 7.42 -10.69 -16.26
C LEU A 262 6.53 -10.86 -17.49
N SER A 263 5.96 -12.06 -17.70
CA SER A 263 5.04 -12.30 -18.82
C SER A 263 3.71 -11.54 -18.70
N CYS A 264 3.37 -11.07 -17.49
CA CYS A 264 2.20 -10.21 -17.26
C CYS A 264 2.46 -8.73 -17.58
N GLN A 265 3.73 -8.31 -17.83
CA GLN A 265 4.01 -6.94 -18.23
C GLN A 265 3.49 -6.69 -19.65
N THR A 266 2.70 -5.62 -19.83
CA THR A 266 2.01 -5.33 -21.09
C THR A 266 2.83 -4.41 -21.99
N TYR A 267 2.43 -4.30 -23.26
CA TYR A 267 3.00 -3.32 -24.19
C TYR A 267 2.81 -1.86 -23.72
N GLU A 268 1.78 -1.58 -22.90
CA GLU A 268 1.56 -0.27 -22.30
C GLU A 268 2.65 0.08 -21.28
N GLY A 269 3.24 -0.92 -20.65
CA GLY A 269 4.30 -0.80 -19.65
C GLY A 269 3.89 -1.19 -18.22
N GLY A 270 2.61 -1.18 -17.88
CA GLY A 270 2.08 -1.72 -16.63
C GLY A 270 1.98 -3.26 -16.67
N PHE A 271 1.30 -3.83 -15.68
CA PHE A 271 1.08 -5.28 -15.60
C PHE A 271 -0.42 -5.58 -15.65
N GLY A 272 -0.79 -6.64 -16.36
CA GLY A 272 -2.11 -7.25 -16.33
C GLY A 272 -2.26 -8.28 -15.22
N GLY A 273 -3.47 -8.78 -14.99
CA GLY A 273 -3.76 -9.84 -14.02
C GLY A 273 -3.13 -11.17 -14.40
N ALA A 274 -3.04 -11.45 -15.71
CA ALA A 274 -2.40 -12.60 -16.32
C ALA A 274 -1.78 -12.19 -17.65
N PRO A 275 -0.93 -13.03 -18.28
CA PRO A 275 -0.34 -12.73 -19.58
C PRO A 275 -1.40 -12.38 -20.62
N GLY A 276 -1.20 -11.28 -21.37
CA GLY A 276 -2.11 -10.80 -22.41
C GLY A 276 -3.30 -9.96 -21.93
N MET A 277 -3.46 -9.77 -20.62
CA MET A 277 -4.50 -8.92 -20.05
C MET A 277 -4.08 -7.44 -20.06
N GLU A 278 -5.08 -6.52 -19.99
CA GLU A 278 -4.87 -5.06 -19.91
C GLU A 278 -4.09 -4.66 -18.66
N ALA A 279 -3.19 -3.66 -18.79
CA ALA A 279 -2.48 -3.09 -17.67
C ALA A 279 -3.44 -2.37 -16.69
N HIS A 280 -3.29 -2.66 -15.40
CA HIS A 280 -4.16 -2.15 -14.35
C HIS A 280 -3.36 -1.81 -13.08
N GLY A 281 -3.70 -0.70 -12.39
CA GLY A 281 -2.95 -0.21 -11.24
C GLY A 281 -2.73 -1.23 -10.11
N GLY A 282 -3.79 -1.93 -9.73
CA GLY A 282 -3.70 -2.98 -8.72
C GLY A 282 -2.80 -4.14 -9.14
N TYR A 283 -2.89 -4.57 -10.39
CA TYR A 283 -2.04 -5.63 -10.92
C TYR A 283 -0.61 -5.16 -11.16
N ALA A 284 -0.41 -3.93 -11.61
CA ALA A 284 0.92 -3.36 -11.77
C ALA A 284 1.65 -3.21 -10.43
N PHE A 285 0.95 -2.81 -9.37
CA PHE A 285 1.50 -2.83 -8.02
C PHE A 285 1.89 -4.26 -7.60
N CYS A 286 0.97 -5.22 -7.73
CA CYS A 286 1.22 -6.62 -7.35
C CYS A 286 2.41 -7.20 -8.12
N GLY A 287 2.49 -6.99 -9.44
CA GLY A 287 3.57 -7.50 -10.27
C GLY A 287 4.91 -6.89 -9.92
N PHE A 288 4.99 -5.57 -9.85
CA PHE A 288 6.26 -4.91 -9.56
C PHE A 288 6.73 -5.16 -8.12
N ALA A 289 5.82 -5.11 -7.12
CA ALA A 289 6.13 -5.48 -5.74
C ALA A 289 6.62 -6.93 -5.63
N SER A 290 6.03 -7.86 -6.40
CA SER A 290 6.47 -9.25 -6.45
C SER A 290 7.91 -9.38 -6.98
N LEU A 291 8.25 -8.69 -8.06
CA LEU A 291 9.62 -8.66 -8.58
C LEU A 291 10.61 -8.08 -7.56
N ILE A 292 10.22 -7.04 -6.83
CA ILE A 292 11.02 -6.48 -5.76
C ILE A 292 11.22 -7.50 -4.62
N LEU A 293 10.16 -8.18 -4.18
CA LEU A 293 10.23 -9.21 -3.14
C LEU A 293 11.08 -10.41 -3.54
N LEU A 294 11.17 -10.71 -4.84
CA LEU A 294 12.05 -11.73 -5.41
C LEU A 294 13.50 -11.26 -5.63
N GLY A 295 13.79 -9.97 -5.43
CA GLY A 295 15.10 -9.37 -5.76
C GLY A 295 15.34 -9.25 -7.27
N LYS A 296 14.28 -9.23 -8.08
CA LYS A 296 14.30 -9.21 -9.55
C LYS A 296 13.67 -7.93 -10.14
N GLY A 297 13.52 -6.86 -9.36
CA GLY A 297 12.91 -5.61 -9.82
C GLY A 297 13.54 -5.01 -11.08
N HIS A 298 14.85 -5.20 -11.27
CA HIS A 298 15.61 -4.73 -12.44
C HIS A 298 15.32 -5.51 -13.74
N THR A 299 14.60 -6.61 -13.68
CA THR A 299 14.37 -7.49 -14.86
C THR A 299 13.17 -7.05 -15.70
N CYS A 300 12.25 -6.24 -15.16
CA CYS A 300 11.14 -5.71 -15.94
C CYS A 300 11.57 -4.52 -16.82
N ASN A 301 10.75 -4.17 -17.80
CA ASN A 301 10.96 -2.93 -18.57
C ASN A 301 10.57 -1.73 -17.70
N LEU A 302 11.52 -1.26 -16.89
CA LEU A 302 11.32 -0.19 -15.92
C LEU A 302 10.95 1.14 -16.58
N ASN A 303 11.54 1.48 -17.72
CA ASN A 303 11.23 2.71 -18.45
C ASN A 303 9.77 2.75 -18.91
N ASN A 304 9.26 1.63 -19.44
CA ASN A 304 7.88 1.54 -19.84
C ASN A 304 6.94 1.57 -18.62
N LEU A 305 7.31 0.92 -17.51
CA LEU A 305 6.54 0.99 -16.27
C LEU A 305 6.46 2.43 -15.73
N ILE A 306 7.57 3.15 -15.69
CA ILE A 306 7.60 4.57 -15.26
C ILE A 306 6.69 5.39 -16.17
N ARG A 307 6.85 5.27 -17.48
CA ARG A 307 6.03 6.00 -18.46
C ARG A 307 4.54 5.71 -18.26
N TRP A 308 4.16 4.44 -18.10
CA TRP A 308 2.76 4.04 -17.91
C TRP A 308 2.22 4.57 -16.59
N ALA A 309 2.93 4.37 -15.48
CA ALA A 309 2.49 4.77 -14.15
C ALA A 309 2.33 6.30 -14.01
N THR A 310 3.29 7.09 -14.54
CA THR A 310 3.22 8.56 -14.48
C THR A 310 2.03 9.10 -15.28
N ASN A 311 1.66 8.45 -16.38
CA ASN A 311 0.51 8.85 -17.20
C ASN A 311 -0.86 8.44 -16.58
N ARG A 312 -0.87 7.77 -15.44
CA ARG A 312 -2.13 7.45 -14.72
C ARG A 312 -2.59 8.56 -13.80
N GLN A 313 -1.75 9.56 -13.49
CA GLN A 313 -2.20 10.70 -12.71
C GLN A 313 -3.09 11.63 -13.56
N MET A 314 -4.30 11.89 -13.09
CA MET A 314 -5.28 12.72 -13.77
C MET A 314 -4.92 14.19 -13.63
N ARG A 315 -5.02 14.92 -14.72
CA ARG A 315 -4.51 16.31 -14.80
C ARG A 315 -5.34 17.30 -13.99
N LEU A 316 -6.68 17.23 -14.09
CA LEU A 316 -7.57 18.12 -13.36
C LEU A 316 -7.71 17.65 -11.91
N GLU A 317 -8.11 16.40 -11.70
CA GLU A 317 -8.39 15.87 -10.37
C GLU A 317 -7.12 15.78 -9.52
N GLY A 318 -6.00 15.36 -10.09
CA GLY A 318 -4.73 15.17 -9.39
C GLY A 318 -4.56 13.78 -8.77
N GLY A 319 -5.63 13.00 -8.64
CA GLY A 319 -5.61 11.60 -8.25
C GLY A 319 -5.21 10.68 -9.41
N PHE A 320 -5.21 9.37 -9.17
CA PHE A 320 -4.86 8.36 -10.18
C PHE A 320 -6.08 7.63 -10.72
N GLN A 321 -6.05 7.31 -12.03
CA GLN A 321 -6.91 6.31 -12.65
C GLN A 321 -6.23 4.94 -12.60
N GLY A 322 -7.01 3.85 -12.60
CA GLY A 322 -6.47 2.48 -12.58
C GLY A 322 -6.01 1.96 -13.93
N ARG A 323 -6.63 2.43 -15.00
CA ARG A 323 -6.37 2.04 -16.40
C ARG A 323 -6.51 3.24 -17.32
N THR A 324 -5.92 3.15 -18.52
CA THR A 324 -6.11 4.15 -19.57
C THR A 324 -7.60 4.36 -19.85
N ASN A 325 -8.03 5.62 -20.02
CA ASN A 325 -9.41 6.02 -20.31
C ASN A 325 -10.46 5.60 -19.27
N LYS A 326 -10.04 5.35 -18.03
CA LYS A 326 -10.94 5.14 -16.88
C LYS A 326 -10.88 6.32 -15.93
N LEU A 327 -11.84 6.35 -15.01
CA LEU A 327 -12.01 7.45 -14.07
C LEU A 327 -10.97 7.40 -12.94
N VAL A 328 -10.72 8.55 -12.32
CA VAL A 328 -10.00 8.68 -11.06
C VAL A 328 -10.69 7.88 -9.95
N ASP A 329 -9.90 7.32 -9.03
CA ASP A 329 -10.40 6.63 -7.85
C ASP A 329 -9.38 6.75 -6.71
N GLY A 330 -9.86 7.12 -5.52
CA GLY A 330 -9.03 7.30 -4.33
C GLY A 330 -8.15 6.11 -3.99
N CYS A 331 -8.58 4.87 -4.26
CA CYS A 331 -7.79 3.67 -3.95
C CYS A 331 -6.50 3.58 -4.79
N TYR A 332 -6.48 4.11 -6.00
CA TYR A 332 -5.25 4.11 -6.81
C TYR A 332 -4.19 5.10 -6.30
N SER A 333 -4.50 5.95 -5.36
CA SER A 333 -3.48 6.72 -4.65
C SER A 333 -2.42 5.82 -4.00
N PHE A 334 -2.81 4.59 -3.59
CA PHE A 334 -1.88 3.57 -3.16
C PHE A 334 -1.50 2.61 -4.30
N TRP A 335 -2.46 2.03 -5.03
CA TRP A 335 -2.15 1.01 -6.04
C TRP A 335 -1.28 1.53 -7.18
N GLN A 336 -1.44 2.79 -7.59
CA GLN A 336 -0.52 3.46 -8.53
C GLN A 336 0.58 4.23 -7.78
N GLY A 337 0.20 5.01 -6.78
CA GLY A 337 1.15 5.82 -6.02
C GLY A 337 2.23 5.00 -5.32
N GLY A 338 1.89 3.81 -4.82
CA GLY A 338 2.81 2.88 -4.16
C GLY A 338 3.88 2.28 -5.09
N ILE A 339 3.70 2.32 -6.41
CA ILE A 339 4.73 1.90 -7.38
C ILE A 339 5.95 2.82 -7.32
N PHE A 340 5.76 4.13 -7.12
CA PHE A 340 6.84 5.12 -7.19
C PHE A 340 7.89 4.96 -6.08
N PRO A 341 7.56 4.79 -4.80
CA PRO A 341 8.58 4.51 -3.79
C PRO A 341 9.35 3.21 -4.06
N LEU A 342 8.72 2.20 -4.69
CA LEU A 342 9.42 0.98 -5.09
C LEU A 342 10.41 1.24 -6.24
N ILE A 343 10.04 2.07 -7.21
CA ILE A 343 10.94 2.52 -8.29
C ILE A 343 12.12 3.31 -7.70
N HIS A 344 11.84 4.28 -6.82
CA HIS A 344 12.89 5.07 -6.17
C HIS A 344 13.86 4.18 -5.39
N LEU A 345 13.34 3.20 -4.66
CA LEU A 345 14.15 2.27 -3.89
C LEU A 345 15.05 1.41 -4.80
N LEU A 346 14.55 0.93 -5.93
CA LEU A 346 15.32 0.17 -6.91
C LEU A 346 16.42 1.04 -7.53
N LEU A 347 16.08 2.23 -8.01
CA LEU A 347 17.03 3.15 -8.65
C LEU A 347 18.11 3.67 -7.66
N SER A 348 17.76 3.84 -6.39
CA SER A 348 18.72 4.26 -5.38
C SER A 348 19.78 3.20 -5.08
N GLN A 349 19.49 1.92 -5.30
CA GLN A 349 20.49 0.84 -5.19
C GLN A 349 21.52 0.89 -6.33
N GLU A 350 21.12 1.40 -7.48
CA GLU A 350 21.96 1.57 -8.66
C GLU A 350 22.67 2.94 -8.73
N ASN A 351 22.55 3.77 -7.68
CA ASN A 351 22.99 5.17 -7.66
C ASN A 351 22.37 6.06 -8.76
N HIS A 352 21.20 5.69 -9.26
CA HIS A 352 20.45 6.40 -10.29
C HIS A 352 19.18 7.05 -9.73
N ILE A 353 19.30 7.88 -8.70
CA ILE A 353 18.13 8.53 -8.09
C ILE A 353 17.57 9.59 -9.05
N PRO A 354 16.27 9.54 -9.40
CA PRO A 354 15.65 10.57 -10.22
C PRO A 354 15.77 11.95 -9.58
N LYS A 355 16.21 12.95 -10.34
CA LYS A 355 16.35 14.34 -9.86
C LYS A 355 15.01 15.04 -9.59
N ARG A 356 13.89 14.45 -9.98
CA ARG A 356 12.54 14.99 -9.83
C ARG A 356 11.58 13.89 -9.37
N LEU A 357 10.55 14.27 -8.65
CA LEU A 357 9.44 13.38 -8.34
C LEU A 357 8.79 12.90 -9.64
N LEU A 358 8.42 11.62 -9.67
CA LEU A 358 7.82 10.99 -10.85
C LEU A 358 6.31 11.28 -10.97
N PHE A 359 5.70 11.88 -9.95
CA PHE A 359 4.30 12.31 -9.95
C PHE A 359 4.11 13.56 -9.08
N SER A 360 3.00 14.26 -9.24
CA SER A 360 2.67 15.42 -8.42
C SER A 360 2.08 15.01 -7.08
N VAL A 361 2.91 15.00 -6.04
CA VAL A 361 2.49 14.64 -4.67
C VAL A 361 1.48 15.63 -4.09
N ASN A 362 1.58 16.92 -4.47
CA ASN A 362 0.65 17.95 -4.01
C ASN A 362 -0.72 17.77 -4.64
N SER A 363 -0.78 17.58 -5.96
CA SER A 363 -2.04 17.36 -6.66
C SER A 363 -2.77 16.11 -6.14
N LEU A 364 -2.00 15.05 -5.81
CA LEU A 364 -2.58 13.86 -5.19
C LEU A 364 -3.19 14.19 -3.82
N GLN A 365 -2.45 14.86 -2.94
CA GLN A 365 -2.94 15.24 -1.63
C GLN A 365 -4.15 16.19 -1.71
N GLU A 366 -4.15 17.16 -2.64
CA GLU A 366 -5.29 18.04 -2.91
C GLU A 366 -6.54 17.22 -3.24
N TYR A 367 -6.44 16.26 -4.18
CA TYR A 367 -7.54 15.40 -4.54
C TYR A 367 -8.07 14.61 -3.34
N LEU A 368 -7.18 13.99 -2.55
CA LEU A 368 -7.57 13.16 -1.41
C LEU A 368 -8.23 13.98 -0.29
N LEU A 369 -7.70 15.16 -0.01
CA LEU A 369 -8.18 16.00 1.09
C LEU A 369 -9.42 16.82 0.72
N ILE A 370 -9.61 17.20 -0.56
CA ILE A 370 -10.74 18.01 -1.01
C ILE A 370 -11.87 17.14 -1.58
N CYS A 371 -11.53 16.11 -2.37
CA CYS A 371 -12.50 15.36 -3.15
C CYS A 371 -12.87 13.98 -2.53
N CYS A 372 -12.04 13.43 -1.65
CA CYS A 372 -12.22 12.04 -1.17
C CYS A 372 -12.64 11.93 0.29
N GLN A 373 -12.97 13.01 1.02
CA GLN A 373 -13.45 12.91 2.39
C GLN A 373 -14.98 12.86 2.45
N ASP A 374 -15.54 11.92 3.24
CA ASP A 374 -16.96 11.95 3.63
C ASP A 374 -17.14 12.86 4.86
N SER A 375 -18.13 13.74 4.84
CA SER A 375 -18.40 14.70 5.92
C SER A 375 -18.67 14.04 7.29
N ARG A 376 -19.03 12.75 7.29
CA ARG A 376 -19.28 11.92 8.48
C ARG A 376 -18.03 11.12 8.90
N GLY A 377 -16.86 11.35 8.26
CA GLY A 377 -15.61 10.62 8.46
C GLY A 377 -15.50 9.36 7.57
N GLY A 378 -14.27 8.92 7.34
CA GLY A 378 -13.91 7.94 6.32
C GLY A 378 -13.72 8.58 4.96
N LEU A 379 -13.17 7.82 4.01
CA LEU A 379 -12.84 8.32 2.68
C LEU A 379 -13.58 7.53 1.60
N ILE A 380 -13.65 8.13 0.41
CA ILE A 380 -14.45 7.68 -0.73
C ILE A 380 -13.57 7.53 -1.98
N ASP A 381 -14.07 6.80 -2.94
CA ASP A 381 -13.50 6.66 -4.28
C ASP A 381 -13.36 8.04 -4.99
N LYS A 382 -14.46 8.72 -5.18
CA LYS A 382 -14.60 10.03 -5.84
C LYS A 382 -15.87 10.75 -5.37
N PRO A 383 -16.05 12.04 -5.66
CA PRO A 383 -17.27 12.76 -5.32
C PRO A 383 -18.54 12.04 -5.80
N GLY A 384 -19.52 11.92 -4.90
CA GLY A 384 -20.80 11.23 -5.16
C GLY A 384 -20.81 9.73 -4.85
N LYS A 385 -19.70 9.15 -4.39
CA LYS A 385 -19.61 7.76 -3.92
C LYS A 385 -19.77 7.67 -2.40
N SER A 386 -20.18 6.52 -1.91
CA SER A 386 -20.27 6.25 -0.48
C SER A 386 -18.89 5.89 0.10
N ARG A 387 -18.67 6.26 1.37
CA ARG A 387 -17.50 5.82 2.13
C ARG A 387 -17.56 4.34 2.45
N ASP A 388 -16.42 3.72 2.51
CA ASP A 388 -16.23 2.35 2.98
C ASP A 388 -14.84 2.16 3.62
N PHE A 389 -14.58 0.99 4.20
CA PHE A 389 -13.29 0.73 4.86
C PHE A 389 -12.18 0.50 3.84
N TYR A 390 -12.48 -0.05 2.66
CA TYR A 390 -11.51 -0.26 1.58
C TYR A 390 -10.98 1.08 1.06
N HIS A 391 -11.84 2.00 0.64
CA HIS A 391 -11.42 3.32 0.15
C HIS A 391 -10.77 4.13 1.26
N THR A 392 -11.25 4.05 2.51
CA THR A 392 -10.60 4.71 3.64
C THR A 392 -9.16 4.22 3.81
N CYS A 393 -8.94 2.91 3.79
CA CYS A 393 -7.61 2.33 3.92
C CYS A 393 -6.67 2.77 2.80
N TYR A 394 -7.04 2.52 1.55
CA TYR A 394 -6.12 2.75 0.43
C TYR A 394 -5.92 4.23 0.11
N THR A 395 -6.91 5.07 0.35
CA THR A 395 -6.79 6.53 0.23
C THR A 395 -5.83 7.09 1.29
N LEU A 396 -5.94 6.66 2.56
CA LEU A 396 -4.98 7.04 3.61
C LEU A 396 -3.58 6.48 3.32
N SER A 397 -3.48 5.25 2.83
CA SER A 397 -2.20 4.67 2.40
C SER A 397 -1.54 5.50 1.31
N GLY A 398 -2.31 5.93 0.30
CA GLY A 398 -1.82 6.79 -0.77
C GLY A 398 -1.43 8.19 -0.29
N LEU A 399 -2.18 8.76 0.65
CA LEU A 399 -1.83 10.01 1.30
C LEU A 399 -0.50 9.89 2.07
N SER A 400 -0.33 8.79 2.82
CA SER A 400 0.94 8.47 3.49
C SER A 400 2.09 8.34 2.48
N VAL A 401 1.89 7.61 1.37
CA VAL A 401 2.90 7.49 0.31
C VAL A 401 3.29 8.87 -0.22
N ALA A 402 2.32 9.75 -0.53
CA ALA A 402 2.61 11.09 -1.03
C ALA A 402 3.40 11.95 -0.04
N GLN A 403 3.16 11.78 1.26
CA GLN A 403 3.85 12.51 2.33
C GLN A 403 5.28 12.01 2.57
N TYR A 404 5.57 10.75 2.26
CA TYR A 404 6.86 10.11 2.53
C TYR A 404 7.60 9.68 1.26
N VAL A 405 7.19 10.14 0.08
CA VAL A 405 7.97 9.91 -1.15
C VAL A 405 9.37 10.45 -0.98
N LEU A 406 10.35 9.60 -1.24
CA LEU A 406 11.77 9.92 -1.13
C LEU A 406 12.09 11.13 -2.01
N GLN A 407 12.26 12.27 -1.40
CA GLN A 407 12.87 13.42 -2.03
C GLN A 407 14.38 13.23 -2.02
N HIS A 408 15.00 13.62 -3.10
CA HIS A 408 16.37 13.34 -3.48
C HIS A 408 17.41 13.57 -2.43
N ALA A 409 18.41 12.73 -2.52
CA ALA A 409 19.64 12.71 -1.82
C ALA A 409 20.63 13.84 -2.23
N ASP A 410 20.23 15.07 -2.22
CA ASP A 410 21.14 16.15 -1.90
C ASP A 410 21.05 16.35 -0.39
N HIS A 411 22.06 15.93 0.32
CA HIS A 411 22.33 15.86 1.75
C HIS A 411 21.78 16.97 2.67
N SER A 412 20.78 17.70 2.29
CA SER A 412 19.98 18.61 3.08
C SER A 412 18.70 17.92 3.54
N GLU A 413 18.40 18.03 4.79
CA GLU A 413 17.27 17.51 5.56
C GLU A 413 16.06 17.16 4.71
N SER A 414 15.72 15.88 4.65
CA SER A 414 14.59 15.34 3.89
C SER A 414 13.28 15.76 4.52
N GLU A 415 12.57 16.62 3.86
CA GLU A 415 11.33 17.20 4.29
C GLU A 415 10.14 16.33 3.85
N GLN A 416 9.25 15.99 4.78
CA GLN A 416 7.96 15.37 4.48
C GLN A 416 7.11 16.37 3.71
N CYS A 417 6.53 15.96 2.57
CA CYS A 417 5.65 16.81 1.80
C CYS A 417 4.22 16.75 2.38
N VAL A 418 3.85 17.68 3.23
CA VAL A 418 2.49 17.79 3.79
C VAL A 418 1.86 19.09 3.33
N ILE A 419 0.70 19.03 2.68
CA ILE A 419 -0.06 20.22 2.30
C ILE A 419 -1.17 20.53 3.32
N GLY A 420 -1.54 21.79 3.42
CA GLY A 420 -2.57 22.25 4.35
C GLY A 420 -2.13 22.18 5.81
N HIS A 421 -3.01 21.68 6.68
CA HIS A 421 -2.75 21.66 8.12
C HIS A 421 -1.71 20.61 8.51
N LYS A 422 -0.80 20.97 9.45
CA LYS A 422 0.24 20.02 9.95
C LYS A 422 -0.30 18.70 10.50
N GLU A 423 -1.53 18.72 11.00
CA GLU A 423 -2.23 17.53 11.48
C GLU A 423 -2.65 16.57 10.35
N ASN A 424 -2.48 16.96 9.07
CA ASN A 424 -2.69 16.05 7.94
C ASN A 424 -1.61 14.96 7.86
N LEU A 425 -0.49 15.16 8.55
CA LEU A 425 0.60 14.18 8.58
C LEU A 425 0.12 12.83 9.14
N LEU A 426 0.28 11.78 8.34
CA LEU A 426 0.00 10.40 8.70
C LEU A 426 1.25 9.68 9.21
N LYS A 427 1.08 8.48 9.76
CA LYS A 427 2.20 7.56 9.96
C LYS A 427 2.64 6.99 8.61
N ALA A 428 3.94 6.64 8.51
CA ALA A 428 4.49 6.07 7.27
C ALA A 428 4.01 4.63 7.07
N THR A 429 3.48 4.33 5.87
CA THR A 429 3.23 2.95 5.45
C THR A 429 4.45 2.32 4.81
N HIS A 430 4.62 1.01 4.97
CA HIS A 430 5.63 0.23 4.26
C HIS A 430 5.15 -0.03 2.82
N PRO A 431 5.87 0.45 1.78
CA PRO A 431 5.37 0.42 0.41
C PRO A 431 5.14 -0.99 -0.17
N LEU A 432 5.87 -2.02 0.33
CA LEU A 432 5.72 -3.40 -0.14
C LEU A 432 4.56 -4.15 0.50
N TYR A 433 4.27 -3.91 1.79
CA TYR A 433 3.30 -4.70 2.55
C TYR A 433 2.01 -3.92 2.86
N ASN A 434 2.07 -2.60 2.76
CA ASN A 434 1.00 -1.68 3.16
C ASN A 434 0.53 -1.89 4.61
N ILE A 435 1.48 -1.91 5.52
CA ILE A 435 1.31 -1.84 6.98
C ILE A 435 2.29 -0.80 7.53
N GLY A 436 2.11 -0.36 8.78
CA GLY A 436 3.03 0.60 9.40
C GLY A 436 4.49 0.09 9.36
N LEU A 437 5.45 0.98 9.09
CA LEU A 437 6.87 0.61 8.97
C LEU A 437 7.39 -0.13 10.20
N HIS A 438 7.09 0.39 11.40
CA HIS A 438 7.54 -0.25 12.64
C HIS A 438 6.87 -1.62 12.85
N ARG A 439 5.60 -1.81 12.38
CA ARG A 439 4.90 -3.09 12.46
C ARG A 439 5.55 -4.15 11.59
N ALA A 440 5.95 -3.77 10.37
CA ALA A 440 6.71 -4.66 9.51
C ALA A 440 8.05 -5.05 10.16
N ASN A 441 8.78 -4.08 10.72
CA ASN A 441 10.06 -4.35 11.40
C ASN A 441 9.90 -5.28 12.61
N THR A 442 8.93 -5.01 13.49
CA THR A 442 8.67 -5.87 14.65
C THR A 442 8.27 -7.30 14.23
N ALA A 443 7.47 -7.43 13.16
CA ALA A 443 7.12 -8.74 12.60
C ALA A 443 8.38 -9.46 12.05
N PHE A 444 9.25 -8.76 11.33
CA PHE A 444 10.52 -9.32 10.86
C PHE A 444 11.41 -9.76 12.02
N GLU A 445 11.56 -8.95 13.06
CA GLU A 445 12.34 -9.31 14.25
C GLU A 445 11.81 -10.59 14.89
N TYR A 446 10.50 -10.67 15.09
CA TYR A 446 9.86 -11.85 15.67
C TYR A 446 10.04 -13.10 14.80
N TYR A 447 9.63 -13.05 13.53
CA TYR A 447 9.67 -14.25 12.69
C TYR A 447 11.08 -14.67 12.26
N ASN A 448 12.03 -13.72 12.14
CA ASN A 448 13.44 -14.05 11.87
C ASN A 448 14.16 -14.69 13.08
N SER A 449 13.62 -14.52 14.30
CA SER A 449 14.13 -15.26 15.47
C SER A 449 13.75 -16.75 15.45
N LEU A 450 12.78 -17.14 14.61
CA LEU A 450 12.30 -18.49 14.46
C LEU A 450 12.97 -19.19 13.27
N PRO A 451 13.23 -20.52 13.34
CA PRO A 451 13.77 -21.25 12.19
C PRO A 451 12.80 -21.21 11.01
N VAL A 452 13.34 -21.21 9.78
CA VAL A 452 12.52 -21.34 8.58
C VAL A 452 11.92 -22.76 8.59
N PRO A 453 10.59 -22.91 8.43
CA PRO A 453 9.99 -24.24 8.34
C PRO A 453 10.56 -24.99 7.14
N LYS A 454 10.82 -26.28 7.30
CA LYS A 454 11.17 -27.15 6.18
C LYS A 454 9.90 -27.48 5.39
N CYS A 455 10.01 -27.44 4.05
CA CYS A 455 8.97 -27.92 3.13
C CYS A 455 8.80 -29.43 3.25
#